data_e2872d60f2efffbc505d47f697f994b8
#
_entry.id   e2872d60f2efffbc505d47f697f994b8
#
_cell.length_a   1.000
_cell.length_b   1.000
_cell.length_c   1.000
_cell.angle_alpha   90.00
_cell.angle_beta   90.00
_cell.angle_gamma   90.00
#
_symmetry.space_group_name_H-M   'P 1'
#
loop_
_entity.id
_entity.type
_entity.pdbx_description
1 polymer ?
#
loop_
_entity_poly.entity_id
_entity_poly.type
_entity_poly.pdbx_seq_one_letter_code
_entity_poly.pdbx_strand_id
1 'polypeptide(L)'
;MAQSDNKQPAGILRSLDWWTIGIYLALLCFGWISVCGASYTYGDNDIFSLGARSGMQIIWIGTSIALGFVILMMDDRVFDTFAYVIYAVLILLLFATIFNPHSIKGSHSWLVLGPLRLQPAEFGKFATALAVAKFMCSYGFNIQKMKHFMAAVGIILLPMVCIVGQRETGSALVYSAFFLMLYREGMPGAILFTGVSMVVYFVVGIKYENVVMWDTYTSMGKFTVLLLVQIFTAGLVNSYTGNRKHALIILGYSVGITLIFSLFSTYIIPFDIVWVQLLLCAVMIGFLVYHGLRTRFRNYFLISIFAMGSIAFFYSADYVLNNVMEPHQRVRINVLLGLDEDLAGAGYNVHQSEIAIGSGGLQGKGFLNGTQTKLKFVPEQDTDFIFCTVGEEEGFLGSAGVLLLFLMLILRLIHLAERQPFKFGRIYGYCVLSVFLFHLFINVGMVLGLTPVIGIPLPFFSYGGSSLWGFTILLFIFLRIDAGRNLVRS
;
A
#
# COMPACT_ATOMS: atom_id res chain seq x y z
N MET A 1 14.15 -5.32 -56.32
CA MET A 1 14.27 -6.56 -55.54
C MET A 1 14.35 -6.14 -54.07
N ALA A 2 13.21 -6.12 -53.37
CA ALA A 2 13.16 -5.87 -51.93
C ALA A 2 13.33 -7.23 -51.26
N GLN A 3 14.43 -7.41 -50.53
CA GLN A 3 14.59 -8.55 -49.63
C GLN A 3 13.51 -8.44 -48.55
N SER A 4 12.51 -9.29 -48.60
CA SER A 4 11.59 -9.55 -47.49
C SER A 4 12.43 -10.19 -46.37
N ASP A 5 12.78 -9.42 -45.37
CA ASP A 5 13.32 -9.92 -44.10
C ASP A 5 12.26 -10.84 -43.47
N ASN A 6 12.34 -12.11 -43.79
CA ASN A 6 11.52 -13.16 -43.20
C ASN A 6 12.02 -13.46 -41.79
N LYS A 7 11.81 -12.50 -40.87
CA LYS A 7 12.06 -12.70 -39.46
C LYS A 7 10.99 -13.67 -38.94
N GLN A 8 11.36 -14.94 -38.86
CA GLN A 8 10.58 -15.94 -38.11
C GLN A 8 10.20 -15.33 -36.74
N PRO A 9 8.95 -15.52 -36.28
CA PRO A 9 8.52 -15.02 -34.98
C PRO A 9 9.49 -15.58 -33.93
N ALA A 10 10.17 -14.67 -33.24
CA ALA A 10 11.10 -15.04 -32.17
C ALA A 10 10.33 -15.89 -31.17
N GLY A 11 10.79 -17.11 -30.92
CA GLY A 11 10.13 -18.01 -29.97
C GLY A 11 9.88 -17.28 -28.64
N ILE A 12 8.76 -17.57 -27.97
CA ILE A 12 8.32 -16.92 -26.72
C ILE A 12 9.48 -16.79 -25.72
N LEU A 13 10.31 -17.83 -25.60
CA LEU A 13 11.47 -17.86 -24.71
C LEU A 13 12.53 -16.76 -24.99
N ARG A 14 12.68 -16.32 -26.25
CA ARG A 14 13.60 -15.23 -26.61
C ARG A 14 13.05 -13.84 -26.33
N SER A 15 11.73 -13.71 -26.20
CA SER A 15 11.06 -12.43 -25.89
C SER A 15 10.84 -12.22 -24.42
N LEU A 16 11.05 -13.23 -23.57
CA LEU A 16 10.91 -13.14 -22.11
C LEU A 16 11.97 -12.23 -21.48
N ASP A 17 11.57 -11.56 -20.43
CA ASP A 17 12.47 -10.75 -19.62
C ASP A 17 13.16 -11.58 -18.54
N TRP A 18 14.31 -12.17 -18.91
CA TRP A 18 15.09 -13.05 -18.02
C TRP A 18 15.61 -12.35 -16.77
N TRP A 19 15.80 -11.02 -16.83
CA TRP A 19 16.21 -10.22 -15.67
C TRP A 19 15.16 -10.26 -14.56
N THR A 20 13.89 -10.05 -14.90
CA THR A 20 12.79 -10.14 -13.93
C THR A 20 12.65 -11.54 -13.37
N ILE A 21 12.79 -12.57 -14.21
CA ILE A 21 12.77 -13.97 -13.76
C ILE A 21 13.95 -14.26 -12.82
N GLY A 22 15.14 -13.74 -13.13
CA GLY A 22 16.32 -13.89 -12.26
C GLY A 22 16.12 -13.25 -10.89
N ILE A 23 15.56 -12.02 -10.83
CA ILE A 23 15.24 -11.33 -9.57
C ILE A 23 14.16 -12.11 -8.80
N TYR A 24 13.12 -12.60 -9.48
CA TYR A 24 12.08 -13.43 -8.87
C TYR A 24 12.67 -14.69 -8.21
N LEU A 25 13.53 -15.41 -8.91
CA LEU A 25 14.19 -16.61 -8.36
C LEU A 25 15.12 -16.27 -7.21
N ALA A 26 15.85 -15.15 -7.27
CA ALA A 26 16.71 -14.69 -6.17
C ALA A 26 15.87 -14.38 -4.92
N LEU A 27 14.73 -13.67 -5.08
CA LEU A 27 13.82 -13.37 -3.96
C LEU A 27 13.22 -14.66 -3.36
N LEU A 28 12.87 -15.66 -4.18
CA LEU A 28 12.40 -16.96 -3.70
C LEU A 28 13.48 -17.69 -2.89
N CYS A 29 14.72 -17.71 -3.36
CA CYS A 29 15.83 -18.35 -2.67
C CYS A 29 16.13 -17.68 -1.32
N PHE A 30 16.27 -16.35 -1.30
CA PHE A 30 16.49 -15.60 -0.08
C PHE A 30 15.31 -15.70 0.89
N GLY A 31 14.06 -15.65 0.36
CA GLY A 31 12.85 -15.85 1.14
C GLY A 31 12.81 -17.22 1.81
N TRP A 32 13.19 -18.29 1.08
CA TRP A 32 13.26 -19.63 1.65
C TRP A 32 14.32 -19.73 2.76
N ILE A 33 15.52 -19.18 2.56
CA ILE A 33 16.57 -19.13 3.57
C ILE A 33 16.05 -18.44 4.84
N SER A 34 15.37 -17.30 4.69
CA SER A 34 14.80 -16.56 5.83
C SER A 34 13.67 -17.32 6.51
N VAL A 35 12.81 -18.04 5.77
CA VAL A 35 11.79 -18.93 6.35
C VAL A 35 12.42 -20.08 7.12
N CYS A 36 13.55 -20.62 6.64
CA CYS A 36 14.32 -21.62 7.41
C CYS A 36 14.79 -21.04 8.75
N GLY A 37 15.39 -19.84 8.74
CA GLY A 37 15.82 -19.14 9.96
C GLY A 37 14.66 -18.90 10.94
N ALA A 38 13.53 -18.39 10.41
CA ALA A 38 12.35 -18.08 11.22
C ALA A 38 11.64 -19.32 11.79
N SER A 39 11.63 -20.43 11.06
CA SER A 39 10.92 -21.65 11.48
C SER A 39 11.75 -22.62 12.30
N TYR A 40 13.08 -22.48 12.30
CA TYR A 40 14.01 -23.37 13.00
C TYR A 40 13.86 -23.26 14.52
N THR A 41 13.80 -24.40 15.19
CA THR A 41 13.84 -24.51 16.65
C THR A 41 15.05 -25.34 17.10
N TYR A 42 15.64 -25.01 18.25
CA TYR A 42 16.78 -25.76 18.80
C TYR A 42 16.41 -27.24 18.99
N GLY A 43 17.17 -28.13 18.34
CA GLY A 43 16.95 -29.58 18.40
C GLY A 43 16.17 -30.18 17.24
N ASP A 44 15.62 -29.36 16.33
CA ASP A 44 14.98 -29.82 15.11
C ASP A 44 16.03 -29.95 14.00
N ASN A 45 16.42 -31.18 13.67
CA ASN A 45 17.49 -31.43 12.68
C ASN A 45 16.99 -31.49 11.23
N ASP A 46 15.67 -31.41 10.99
CA ASP A 46 15.09 -31.69 9.67
C ASP A 46 14.43 -30.43 9.06
N ILE A 47 15.26 -29.54 8.49
CA ILE A 47 14.82 -28.35 7.73
C ILE A 47 13.96 -28.73 6.50
N PHE A 48 14.17 -29.92 5.95
CA PHE A 48 13.48 -30.44 4.77
C PHE A 48 12.22 -31.27 5.07
N SER A 49 11.88 -31.46 6.36
CA SER A 49 10.70 -32.25 6.70
C SER A 49 9.41 -31.57 6.23
N LEU A 50 8.50 -32.35 5.65
CA LEU A 50 7.18 -31.85 5.19
C LEU A 50 6.29 -31.39 6.36
N GLY A 51 6.64 -31.71 7.58
CA GLY A 51 6.00 -31.21 8.80
C GLY A 51 6.47 -29.80 9.20
N ALA A 52 7.66 -29.39 8.74
CA ALA A 52 8.21 -28.08 8.99
C ALA A 52 7.73 -27.04 7.96
N ARG A 53 7.60 -25.76 8.37
CA ARG A 53 7.22 -24.68 7.46
C ARG A 53 8.24 -24.49 6.33
N SER A 54 9.52 -24.64 6.61
CA SER A 54 10.61 -24.59 5.63
C SER A 54 10.49 -25.64 4.52
N GLY A 55 10.15 -26.88 4.85
CA GLY A 55 9.94 -27.96 3.87
C GLY A 55 8.66 -27.72 3.04
N MET A 56 7.57 -27.31 3.67
CA MET A 56 6.33 -26.93 2.94
C MET A 56 6.54 -25.74 2.00
N GLN A 57 7.41 -24.79 2.36
CA GLN A 57 7.71 -23.65 1.48
C GLN A 57 8.38 -24.09 0.18
N ILE A 58 9.20 -25.13 0.18
CA ILE A 58 9.79 -25.70 -1.05
C ILE A 58 8.69 -26.20 -2.00
N ILE A 59 7.66 -26.87 -1.46
CA ILE A 59 6.53 -27.34 -2.27
C ILE A 59 5.79 -26.14 -2.88
N TRP A 60 5.55 -25.08 -2.07
CA TRP A 60 4.91 -23.87 -2.56
C TRP A 60 5.74 -23.17 -3.64
N ILE A 61 7.06 -23.12 -3.49
CA ILE A 61 7.99 -22.60 -4.52
C ILE A 61 7.91 -23.42 -5.79
N GLY A 62 8.01 -24.76 -5.69
CA GLY A 62 7.92 -25.65 -6.85
C GLY A 62 6.60 -25.52 -7.59
N THR A 63 5.49 -25.49 -6.87
CA THR A 63 4.15 -25.31 -7.48
C THR A 63 3.98 -23.91 -8.07
N SER A 64 4.56 -22.86 -7.46
CA SER A 64 4.54 -21.50 -7.99
C SER A 64 5.33 -21.37 -9.29
N ILE A 65 6.51 -21.99 -9.37
CA ILE A 65 7.32 -22.00 -10.60
C ILE A 65 6.57 -22.76 -11.71
N ALA A 66 5.98 -23.91 -11.39
CA ALA A 66 5.16 -24.68 -12.33
C ALA A 66 3.96 -23.85 -12.84
N LEU A 67 3.27 -23.15 -11.94
CA LEU A 67 2.16 -22.27 -12.27
C LEU A 67 2.62 -21.10 -13.17
N GLY A 68 3.75 -20.47 -12.85
CA GLY A 68 4.35 -19.43 -13.68
C GLY A 68 4.69 -19.93 -15.08
N PHE A 69 5.26 -21.12 -15.19
CA PHE A 69 5.54 -21.74 -16.48
C PHE A 69 4.25 -22.00 -17.30
N VAL A 70 3.19 -22.51 -16.68
CA VAL A 70 1.89 -22.70 -17.34
C VAL A 70 1.35 -21.37 -17.86
N ILE A 71 1.41 -20.29 -17.07
CA ILE A 71 0.96 -18.95 -17.48
C ILE A 71 1.76 -18.45 -18.70
N LEU A 72 3.07 -18.68 -18.74
CA LEU A 72 3.90 -18.29 -19.87
C LEU A 72 3.55 -19.06 -21.16
N MET A 73 3.03 -20.28 -21.06
CA MET A 73 2.59 -21.09 -22.20
C MET A 73 1.21 -20.69 -22.73
N MET A 74 0.39 -19.99 -21.94
CA MET A 74 -0.92 -19.52 -22.37
C MET A 74 -0.81 -18.39 -23.40
N ASP A 75 -1.85 -18.19 -24.20
CA ASP A 75 -1.95 -17.04 -25.09
C ASP A 75 -2.23 -15.76 -24.27
N ASP A 76 -1.52 -14.67 -24.57
CA ASP A 76 -1.72 -13.35 -23.89
C ASP A 76 -3.14 -12.81 -24.09
N ARG A 77 -3.81 -13.12 -25.21
CA ARG A 77 -5.20 -12.75 -25.51
C ARG A 77 -6.22 -13.33 -24.52
N VAL A 78 -5.89 -14.48 -23.91
CA VAL A 78 -6.76 -15.11 -22.91
C VAL A 78 -6.99 -14.18 -21.72
N PHE A 79 -5.94 -13.52 -21.25
CA PHE A 79 -6.04 -12.62 -20.09
C PHE A 79 -6.90 -11.38 -20.38
N ASP A 80 -6.80 -10.82 -21.58
CA ASP A 80 -7.68 -9.73 -21.98
C ASP A 80 -9.12 -10.23 -22.19
N THR A 81 -9.31 -11.32 -22.92
CA THR A 81 -10.66 -11.83 -23.25
C THR A 81 -11.47 -12.19 -22.02
N PHE A 82 -10.87 -12.95 -21.10
CA PHE A 82 -11.53 -13.47 -19.90
C PHE A 82 -11.41 -12.56 -18.66
N ALA A 83 -10.83 -11.37 -18.76
CA ALA A 83 -10.60 -10.47 -17.63
C ALA A 83 -11.83 -10.26 -16.73
N TYR A 84 -12.99 -10.01 -17.32
CA TYR A 84 -14.23 -9.80 -16.54
C TYR A 84 -14.80 -11.10 -15.98
N VAL A 85 -14.63 -12.23 -16.67
CA VAL A 85 -15.07 -13.55 -16.17
C VAL A 85 -14.23 -13.93 -14.96
N ILE A 86 -12.91 -13.80 -15.05
CA ILE A 86 -11.98 -14.03 -13.92
C ILE A 86 -12.36 -13.15 -12.74
N TYR A 87 -12.58 -11.86 -12.98
CA TYR A 87 -12.99 -10.91 -11.95
C TYR A 87 -14.32 -11.30 -11.29
N ALA A 88 -15.34 -11.63 -12.08
CA ALA A 88 -16.65 -12.03 -11.56
C ALA A 88 -16.56 -13.30 -10.70
N VAL A 89 -15.82 -14.31 -11.15
CA VAL A 89 -15.60 -15.55 -10.38
C VAL A 89 -14.92 -15.24 -9.06
N LEU A 90 -13.88 -14.39 -9.07
CA LEU A 90 -13.16 -14.02 -7.83
C LEU A 90 -14.03 -13.20 -6.88
N ILE A 91 -14.87 -12.27 -7.38
CA ILE A 91 -15.82 -11.54 -6.53
C ILE A 91 -16.84 -12.50 -5.91
N LEU A 92 -17.37 -13.48 -6.67
CA LEU A 92 -18.26 -14.49 -6.12
C LEU A 92 -17.58 -15.33 -5.04
N LEU A 93 -16.32 -15.72 -5.24
CA LEU A 93 -15.53 -16.43 -4.23
C LEU A 93 -15.29 -15.56 -2.97
N LEU A 94 -14.93 -14.28 -3.15
CA LEU A 94 -14.79 -13.34 -2.03
C LEU A 94 -16.11 -13.15 -1.27
N PHE A 95 -17.22 -13.08 -1.96
CA PHE A 95 -18.53 -12.96 -1.33
C PHE A 95 -18.93 -14.25 -0.60
N ALA A 96 -18.67 -15.42 -1.20
CA ALA A 96 -18.97 -16.71 -0.61
C ALA A 96 -18.21 -16.95 0.71
N THR A 97 -16.96 -16.47 0.81
CA THR A 97 -16.16 -16.62 2.04
C THR A 97 -16.65 -15.80 3.20
N ILE A 98 -17.44 -14.73 2.99
CA ILE A 98 -18.08 -13.95 4.08
C ILE A 98 -18.98 -14.85 4.92
N PHE A 99 -19.64 -15.83 4.28
CA PHE A 99 -20.56 -16.76 4.92
C PHE A 99 -19.91 -18.06 5.41
N ASN A 100 -18.56 -18.16 5.31
CA ASN A 100 -17.87 -19.36 5.77
C ASN A 100 -17.96 -19.48 7.29
N PRO A 101 -18.46 -20.61 7.85
CA PRO A 101 -18.56 -20.83 9.27
C PRO A 101 -17.21 -20.98 9.97
N HIS A 102 -16.15 -21.33 9.23
CA HIS A 102 -14.81 -21.51 9.78
C HIS A 102 -14.05 -20.18 9.81
N SER A 103 -13.83 -19.64 11.01
CA SER A 103 -12.96 -18.49 11.20
C SER A 103 -11.54 -18.95 11.59
N ILE A 104 -10.52 -18.40 10.93
CA ILE A 104 -9.11 -18.58 11.29
C ILE A 104 -8.59 -17.24 11.82
N LYS A 105 -8.13 -17.21 13.06
CA LYS A 105 -7.66 -15.98 13.74
C LYS A 105 -8.69 -14.83 13.70
N GLY A 106 -9.99 -15.15 13.75
CA GLY A 106 -11.08 -14.17 13.74
C GLY A 106 -11.46 -13.63 12.35
N SER A 107 -10.82 -14.09 11.28
CA SER A 107 -11.11 -13.73 9.88
C SER A 107 -11.84 -14.89 9.16
N HIS A 108 -12.81 -14.56 8.32
CA HIS A 108 -13.55 -15.49 7.46
C HIS A 108 -13.00 -15.55 6.02
N SER A 109 -11.71 -15.26 5.81
CA SER A 109 -11.09 -15.07 4.50
C SER A 109 -10.51 -16.36 3.88
N TRP A 110 -10.56 -17.49 4.57
CA TRP A 110 -9.92 -18.72 4.15
C TRP A 110 -10.89 -19.76 3.63
N LEU A 111 -10.62 -20.27 2.43
CA LEU A 111 -11.26 -21.47 1.89
C LEU A 111 -10.41 -22.69 2.28
N VAL A 112 -10.98 -23.58 3.08
CA VAL A 112 -10.34 -24.81 3.50
C VAL A 112 -10.80 -25.95 2.59
N LEU A 113 -9.90 -26.43 1.72
CA LEU A 113 -10.13 -27.53 0.78
C LEU A 113 -9.25 -28.71 1.19
N GLY A 114 -9.66 -29.42 2.23
CA GLY A 114 -8.85 -30.51 2.81
C GLY A 114 -7.56 -29.97 3.44
N PRO A 115 -6.36 -30.40 2.98
CA PRO A 115 -5.09 -29.90 3.48
C PRO A 115 -4.72 -28.51 2.94
N LEU A 116 -5.37 -28.06 1.85
CA LEU A 116 -5.10 -26.78 1.20
C LEU A 116 -5.94 -25.68 1.84
N ARG A 117 -5.29 -24.58 2.17
CA ARG A 117 -5.93 -23.34 2.63
C ARG A 117 -5.68 -22.26 1.59
N LEU A 118 -6.72 -21.81 0.93
CA LEU A 118 -6.64 -20.77 -0.08
C LEU A 118 -7.28 -19.47 0.45
N GLN A 119 -6.62 -18.35 0.19
CA GLN A 119 -7.10 -17.03 0.55
C GLN A 119 -7.50 -16.29 -0.72
N PRO A 120 -8.81 -16.19 -1.06
CA PRO A 120 -9.25 -15.56 -2.30
C PRO A 120 -8.84 -14.12 -2.46
N ALA A 121 -8.61 -13.38 -1.35
CA ALA A 121 -8.14 -11.99 -1.38
C ALA A 121 -6.78 -11.85 -2.11
N GLU A 122 -5.89 -12.86 -2.01
CA GLU A 122 -4.61 -12.87 -2.71
C GLU A 122 -4.78 -12.96 -4.23
N PHE A 123 -5.75 -13.76 -4.68
CA PHE A 123 -6.08 -13.92 -6.09
C PHE A 123 -6.92 -12.74 -6.62
N GLY A 124 -7.71 -12.10 -5.77
CA GLY A 124 -8.47 -10.91 -6.12
C GLY A 124 -7.63 -9.77 -6.70
N LYS A 125 -6.36 -9.65 -6.27
CA LYS A 125 -5.44 -8.59 -6.74
C LYS A 125 -5.20 -8.65 -8.24
N PHE A 126 -4.83 -9.82 -8.79
CA PHE A 126 -4.59 -9.96 -10.23
C PHE A 126 -5.88 -9.87 -11.04
N ALA A 127 -6.99 -10.40 -10.52
CA ALA A 127 -8.29 -10.32 -11.18
C ALA A 127 -8.77 -8.87 -11.30
N THR A 128 -8.62 -8.08 -10.23
CA THR A 128 -8.92 -6.64 -10.23
C THR A 128 -8.02 -5.88 -11.20
N ALA A 129 -6.73 -6.20 -11.22
CA ALA A 129 -5.78 -5.60 -12.16
C ALA A 129 -6.19 -5.86 -13.62
N LEU A 130 -6.58 -7.08 -13.96
CA LEU A 130 -7.08 -7.43 -15.30
C LEU A 130 -8.37 -6.69 -15.65
N ALA A 131 -9.34 -6.67 -14.72
CA ALA A 131 -10.63 -6.02 -14.95
C ALA A 131 -10.50 -4.50 -15.14
N VAL A 132 -9.70 -3.83 -14.30
CA VAL A 132 -9.43 -2.39 -14.43
C VAL A 132 -8.68 -2.10 -15.73
N ALA A 133 -7.64 -2.88 -16.07
CA ALA A 133 -6.89 -2.70 -17.31
C ALA A 133 -7.81 -2.83 -18.53
N LYS A 134 -8.67 -3.86 -18.57
CA LYS A 134 -9.67 -4.04 -19.63
C LYS A 134 -10.66 -2.90 -19.69
N PHE A 135 -11.20 -2.46 -18.55
CA PHE A 135 -12.16 -1.38 -18.49
C PHE A 135 -11.58 -0.06 -19.01
N MET A 136 -10.35 0.27 -18.61
CA MET A 136 -9.68 1.50 -19.04
C MET A 136 -9.23 1.47 -20.51
N CYS A 137 -9.19 0.29 -21.14
CA CYS A 137 -8.94 0.11 -22.57
C CYS A 137 -10.22 0.16 -23.42
N SER A 138 -11.41 0.23 -22.81
CA SER A 138 -12.68 0.28 -23.55
C SER A 138 -12.78 1.53 -24.43
N TYR A 139 -13.48 1.38 -25.56
CA TYR A 139 -13.70 2.47 -26.51
C TYR A 139 -14.35 3.69 -25.84
N GLY A 140 -13.79 4.87 -26.07
CA GLY A 140 -14.31 6.12 -25.50
C GLY A 140 -14.02 6.35 -24.00
N PHE A 141 -13.24 5.47 -23.36
CA PHE A 141 -12.83 5.68 -21.98
C PHE A 141 -12.00 6.97 -21.82
N ASN A 142 -12.38 7.76 -20.83
CA ASN A 142 -11.63 8.96 -20.43
C ASN A 142 -11.72 9.10 -18.91
N ILE A 143 -10.57 8.98 -18.23
CA ILE A 143 -10.47 9.05 -16.76
C ILE A 143 -10.89 10.40 -16.18
N GLN A 144 -10.84 11.48 -16.97
CA GLN A 144 -11.28 12.81 -16.55
C GLN A 144 -12.82 12.94 -16.50
N LYS A 145 -13.56 12.04 -17.16
CA LYS A 145 -15.02 11.98 -17.04
C LYS A 145 -15.40 11.29 -15.74
N MET A 146 -16.14 11.97 -14.87
CA MET A 146 -16.51 11.48 -13.54
C MET A 146 -17.18 10.09 -13.59
N LYS A 147 -18.04 9.82 -14.58
CA LYS A 147 -18.69 8.50 -14.73
C LYS A 147 -17.68 7.37 -14.94
N HIS A 148 -16.68 7.58 -15.80
CA HIS A 148 -15.65 6.58 -16.09
C HIS A 148 -14.70 6.40 -14.90
N PHE A 149 -14.33 7.50 -14.25
CA PHE A 149 -13.51 7.47 -13.04
C PHE A 149 -14.21 6.70 -11.92
N MET A 150 -15.48 7.03 -11.61
CA MET A 150 -16.24 6.34 -10.56
C MET A 150 -16.45 4.85 -10.87
N ALA A 151 -16.63 4.49 -12.15
CA ALA A 151 -16.73 3.08 -12.54
C ALA A 151 -15.39 2.34 -12.33
N ALA A 152 -14.25 2.95 -12.70
CA ALA A 152 -12.92 2.35 -12.43
C ALA A 152 -12.67 2.19 -10.92
N VAL A 153 -13.00 3.22 -10.14
CA VAL A 153 -12.93 3.17 -8.66
C VAL A 153 -13.87 2.09 -8.11
N GLY A 154 -15.07 1.95 -8.66
CA GLY A 154 -16.03 0.90 -8.27
C GLY A 154 -15.48 -0.52 -8.47
N ILE A 155 -14.76 -0.77 -9.58
CA ILE A 155 -14.10 -2.07 -9.82
C ILE A 155 -13.02 -2.33 -8.76
N ILE A 156 -12.32 -1.31 -8.28
CA ILE A 156 -11.29 -1.45 -7.23
C ILE A 156 -11.92 -1.62 -5.85
N LEU A 157 -12.96 -0.85 -5.55
CA LEU A 157 -13.58 -0.84 -4.23
C LEU A 157 -14.46 -2.07 -3.97
N LEU A 158 -15.04 -2.69 -4.98
CA LEU A 158 -15.92 -3.85 -4.80
C LEU A 158 -15.22 -5.02 -4.09
N PRO A 159 -14.06 -5.53 -4.53
CA PRO A 159 -13.33 -6.56 -3.79
C PRO A 159 -12.90 -6.06 -2.40
N MET A 160 -12.50 -4.79 -2.27
CA MET A 160 -12.10 -4.20 -1.00
C MET A 160 -13.24 -4.27 0.03
N VAL A 161 -14.49 -3.94 -0.35
CA VAL A 161 -15.66 -4.03 0.52
C VAL A 161 -15.95 -5.48 0.91
N CYS A 162 -15.83 -6.44 -0.02
CA CYS A 162 -16.00 -7.87 0.30
C CYS A 162 -14.96 -8.33 1.33
N ILE A 163 -13.70 -7.92 1.18
CA ILE A 163 -12.60 -8.31 2.09
C ILE A 163 -12.78 -7.68 3.48
N VAL A 164 -13.22 -6.42 3.55
CA VAL A 164 -13.57 -5.78 4.82
C VAL A 164 -14.71 -6.55 5.51
N GLY A 165 -15.72 -7.01 4.75
CA GLY A 165 -16.79 -7.87 5.26
C GLY A 165 -16.30 -9.20 5.82
N GLN A 166 -15.14 -9.73 5.38
CA GLN A 166 -14.46 -10.90 5.92
C GLN A 166 -13.66 -10.61 7.22
N ARG A 167 -13.68 -9.37 7.70
CA ARG A 167 -12.87 -8.87 8.84
C ARG A 167 -11.36 -8.91 8.58
N GLU A 168 -10.94 -8.70 7.34
CA GLU A 168 -9.54 -8.71 6.94
C GLU A 168 -9.13 -7.35 6.33
N THR A 169 -8.88 -6.38 7.21
CA THR A 169 -8.57 -5.00 6.82
C THR A 169 -7.21 -4.85 6.12
N GLY A 170 -6.24 -5.72 6.46
CA GLY A 170 -4.90 -5.68 5.87
C GLY A 170 -4.90 -5.92 4.36
N SER A 171 -5.48 -7.04 3.94
CA SER A 171 -5.60 -7.38 2.52
C SER A 171 -6.48 -6.37 1.75
N ALA A 172 -7.52 -5.81 2.40
CA ALA A 172 -8.35 -4.77 1.80
C ALA A 172 -7.55 -3.49 1.49
N LEU A 173 -6.67 -3.07 2.42
CA LEU A 173 -5.88 -1.84 2.24
C LEU A 173 -4.94 -1.91 1.03
N VAL A 174 -4.47 -3.11 0.64
CA VAL A 174 -3.62 -3.29 -0.55
C VAL A 174 -4.29 -2.79 -1.83
N TYR A 175 -5.62 -2.87 -1.93
CA TYR A 175 -6.35 -2.37 -3.11
C TYR A 175 -6.26 -0.85 -3.26
N SER A 176 -5.93 -0.11 -2.20
CA SER A 176 -5.65 1.33 -2.30
C SER A 176 -4.41 1.61 -3.17
N ALA A 177 -3.51 0.66 -3.33
CA ALA A 177 -2.35 0.79 -4.23
C ALA A 177 -2.74 1.07 -5.68
N PHE A 178 -3.91 0.58 -6.14
CA PHE A 178 -4.39 0.84 -7.51
C PHE A 178 -4.63 2.34 -7.79
N PHE A 179 -4.78 3.18 -6.77
CA PHE A 179 -4.85 4.63 -6.97
C PHE A 179 -3.55 5.22 -7.53
N LEU A 180 -2.39 4.59 -7.27
CA LEU A 180 -1.11 4.98 -7.89
C LEU A 180 -1.15 4.76 -9.41
N MET A 181 -1.71 3.63 -9.85
CA MET A 181 -1.92 3.35 -11.27
C MET A 181 -2.92 4.34 -11.90
N LEU A 182 -4.05 4.64 -11.22
CA LEU A 182 -5.01 5.64 -11.71
C LEU A 182 -4.37 7.03 -11.85
N TYR A 183 -3.49 7.41 -10.91
CA TYR A 183 -2.73 8.65 -11.00
C TYR A 183 -1.81 8.67 -12.22
N ARG A 184 -1.09 7.58 -12.48
CA ARG A 184 -0.22 7.45 -13.66
C ARG A 184 -1.01 7.55 -14.98
N GLU A 185 -2.23 7.04 -15.03
CA GLU A 185 -3.11 7.08 -16.21
C GLU A 185 -3.91 8.40 -16.34
N GLY A 186 -3.63 9.41 -15.52
CA GLY A 186 -4.16 10.77 -15.67
C GLY A 186 -5.26 11.17 -14.70
N MET A 187 -5.42 10.46 -13.57
CA MET A 187 -6.26 10.93 -12.48
C MET A 187 -5.73 12.29 -11.96
N PRO A 188 -6.60 13.27 -11.70
CA PRO A 188 -6.15 14.55 -11.14
C PRO A 188 -5.34 14.37 -9.85
N GLY A 189 -4.14 14.96 -9.81
CA GLY A 189 -3.25 14.88 -8.66
C GLY A 189 -3.86 15.40 -7.35
N ALA A 190 -4.86 16.28 -7.44
CA ALA A 190 -5.61 16.75 -6.28
C ALA A 190 -6.26 15.61 -5.47
N ILE A 191 -6.72 14.53 -6.12
CA ILE A 191 -7.35 13.38 -5.44
C ILE A 191 -6.31 12.65 -4.60
N LEU A 192 -5.14 12.35 -5.18
CA LEU A 192 -4.04 11.71 -4.46
C LEU A 192 -3.53 12.61 -3.33
N PHE A 193 -3.36 13.91 -3.62
CA PHE A 193 -2.95 14.90 -2.62
C PHE A 193 -3.95 14.98 -1.46
N THR A 194 -5.25 14.94 -1.73
CA THR A 194 -6.28 14.92 -0.67
C THR A 194 -6.14 13.68 0.21
N GLY A 195 -5.96 12.49 -0.38
CA GLY A 195 -5.75 11.27 0.40
C GLY A 195 -4.51 11.33 1.30
N VAL A 196 -3.38 11.78 0.75
CA VAL A 196 -2.13 11.96 1.53
C VAL A 196 -2.32 13.02 2.62
N SER A 197 -2.98 14.14 2.31
CA SER A 197 -3.25 15.19 3.31
C SER A 197 -4.08 14.67 4.48
N MET A 198 -5.11 13.85 4.22
CA MET A 198 -5.93 13.22 5.26
C MET A 198 -5.10 12.33 6.18
N VAL A 199 -4.18 11.53 5.62
CA VAL A 199 -3.26 10.71 6.43
C VAL A 199 -2.37 11.60 7.31
N VAL A 200 -1.81 12.68 6.74
CA VAL A 200 -0.98 13.64 7.50
C VAL A 200 -1.78 14.28 8.63
N TYR A 201 -3.01 14.73 8.37
CA TYR A 201 -3.87 15.34 9.39
C TYR A 201 -4.20 14.35 10.51
N PHE A 202 -4.49 13.10 10.16
CA PHE A 202 -4.75 12.05 11.14
C PHE A 202 -3.53 11.79 12.02
N VAL A 203 -2.37 11.54 11.43
CA VAL A 203 -1.14 11.22 12.17
C VAL A 203 -0.71 12.40 13.06
N VAL A 204 -0.62 13.60 12.49
CA VAL A 204 -0.16 14.79 13.23
C VAL A 204 -1.17 15.19 14.30
N GLY A 205 -2.47 15.14 13.97
CA GLY A 205 -3.54 15.50 14.89
C GLY A 205 -3.54 14.66 16.14
N ILE A 206 -3.48 13.32 15.99
CA ILE A 206 -3.52 12.40 17.12
C ILE A 206 -2.21 12.37 17.88
N LYS A 207 -1.07 12.31 17.18
CA LYS A 207 0.25 12.23 17.84
C LYS A 207 0.52 13.40 18.79
N TYR A 208 0.07 14.61 18.43
CA TYR A 208 0.31 15.83 19.20
C TYR A 208 -0.95 16.36 19.89
N GLU A 209 -2.01 15.57 20.02
CA GLU A 209 -3.27 16.01 20.64
C GLU A 209 -3.09 16.43 22.10
N ASN A 210 -2.36 15.63 22.87
CA ASN A 210 -2.13 15.85 24.30
C ASN A 210 -0.94 16.77 24.59
N VAL A 211 -0.20 17.21 23.58
CA VAL A 211 0.91 18.15 23.73
C VAL A 211 0.35 19.57 23.73
N VAL A 212 0.56 20.29 24.83
CA VAL A 212 0.14 21.68 24.99
C VAL A 212 1.23 22.61 24.45
N MET A 213 0.85 23.62 23.70
CA MET A 213 1.77 24.61 23.10
C MET A 213 2.07 25.76 24.07
N TRP A 214 3.35 25.94 24.41
CA TRP A 214 3.86 27.11 25.21
C TRP A 214 3.05 27.45 26.45
N ASP A 215 2.73 26.48 27.30
CA ASP A 215 1.95 26.67 28.54
C ASP A 215 0.56 27.31 28.33
N THR A 216 0.01 27.22 27.12
CA THR A 216 -1.35 27.69 26.79
C THR A 216 -2.34 26.55 26.85
N TYR A 217 -3.64 26.83 26.71
CA TYR A 217 -4.69 25.78 26.62
C TYR A 217 -4.80 25.12 25.23
N THR A 218 -3.86 25.42 24.32
CA THR A 218 -3.95 25.01 22.90
C THR A 218 -3.29 23.66 22.66
N SER A 219 -4.06 22.69 22.15
CA SER A 219 -3.50 21.44 21.65
C SER A 219 -2.62 21.69 20.43
N MET A 220 -1.36 21.23 20.50
CA MET A 220 -0.39 21.35 19.40
C MET A 220 -0.85 20.58 18.16
N GLY A 221 -1.54 19.44 18.34
CA GLY A 221 -2.10 18.66 17.24
C GLY A 221 -3.16 19.42 16.45
N LYS A 222 -4.16 19.96 17.16
CA LYS A 222 -5.25 20.74 16.53
C LYS A 222 -4.73 22.00 15.85
N PHE A 223 -3.83 22.71 16.51
CA PHE A 223 -3.15 23.90 15.96
C PHE A 223 -2.42 23.58 14.65
N THR A 224 -1.55 22.57 14.67
CA THR A 224 -0.71 22.22 13.50
C THR A 224 -1.55 21.73 12.32
N VAL A 225 -2.58 20.92 12.56
CA VAL A 225 -3.46 20.44 11.49
C VAL A 225 -4.21 21.59 10.82
N LEU A 226 -4.80 22.50 11.59
CA LEU A 226 -5.51 23.66 11.01
C LEU A 226 -4.56 24.57 10.22
N LEU A 227 -3.34 24.76 10.70
CA LEU A 227 -2.31 25.51 9.96
C LEU A 227 -1.93 24.78 8.65
N LEU A 228 -1.75 23.46 8.69
CA LEU A 228 -1.48 22.66 7.48
C LEU A 228 -2.64 22.73 6.46
N VAL A 229 -3.89 22.72 6.91
CA VAL A 229 -5.05 22.90 6.03
C VAL A 229 -4.95 24.24 5.28
N GLN A 230 -4.57 25.31 5.95
CA GLN A 230 -4.42 26.65 5.35
C GLN A 230 -3.25 26.66 4.35
N ILE A 231 -2.10 26.10 4.70
CA ILE A 231 -0.92 26.01 3.83
C ILE A 231 -1.23 25.18 2.59
N PHE A 232 -1.84 24.00 2.75
CA PHE A 232 -2.18 23.13 1.64
C PHE A 232 -3.23 23.76 0.72
N THR A 233 -4.21 24.45 1.29
CA THR A 233 -5.21 25.22 0.55
C THR A 233 -4.56 26.32 -0.29
N ALA A 234 -3.63 27.07 0.28
CA ALA A 234 -2.87 28.10 -0.45
C ALA A 234 -2.03 27.48 -1.59
N GLY A 235 -1.40 26.33 -1.34
CA GLY A 235 -0.67 25.56 -2.36
C GLY A 235 -1.58 25.13 -3.52
N LEU A 236 -2.78 24.62 -3.23
CA LEU A 236 -3.76 24.26 -4.24
C LEU A 236 -4.26 25.49 -5.03
N VAL A 237 -4.48 26.63 -4.38
CA VAL A 237 -4.83 27.88 -5.07
C VAL A 237 -3.74 28.27 -6.06
N ASN A 238 -2.47 28.24 -5.65
CA ASN A 238 -1.37 28.52 -6.56
C ASN A 238 -1.31 27.57 -7.75
N SER A 239 -1.45 26.25 -7.49
CA SER A 239 -1.27 25.21 -8.52
C SER A 239 -2.44 25.14 -9.49
N TYR A 240 -3.68 25.24 -9.02
CA TYR A 240 -4.88 25.00 -9.85
C TYR A 240 -5.59 26.27 -10.34
N THR A 241 -5.31 27.45 -9.75
CA THR A 241 -5.86 28.71 -10.25
C THR A 241 -4.81 29.60 -10.91
N GLY A 242 -3.50 29.31 -10.71
CA GLY A 242 -2.39 30.11 -11.22
C GLY A 242 -2.27 31.50 -10.57
N ASN A 243 -3.11 31.80 -9.57
CA ASN A 243 -3.13 33.11 -8.93
C ASN A 243 -2.26 33.16 -7.68
N ARG A 244 -0.97 33.43 -7.88
CA ARG A 244 0.01 33.58 -6.78
C ARG A 244 -0.37 34.64 -5.77
N LYS A 245 -1.03 35.72 -6.18
CA LYS A 245 -1.44 36.79 -5.26
C LYS A 245 -2.44 36.28 -4.22
N HIS A 246 -3.44 35.52 -4.64
CA HIS A 246 -4.42 34.93 -3.71
C HIS A 246 -3.76 33.92 -2.76
N ALA A 247 -2.86 33.07 -3.27
CA ALA A 247 -2.12 32.13 -2.42
C ALA A 247 -1.26 32.85 -1.37
N LEU A 248 -0.55 33.90 -1.76
CA LEU A 248 0.27 34.71 -0.84
C LEU A 248 -0.59 35.49 0.17
N ILE A 249 -1.77 35.99 -0.22
CA ILE A 249 -2.71 36.62 0.71
C ILE A 249 -3.16 35.62 1.76
N ILE A 250 -3.55 34.40 1.35
CA ILE A 250 -3.96 33.34 2.27
C ILE A 250 -2.82 33.00 3.23
N LEU A 251 -1.60 32.76 2.74
CA LEU A 251 -0.45 32.43 3.56
C LEU A 251 -0.07 33.57 4.51
N GLY A 252 0.04 34.80 4.01
CA GLY A 252 0.45 35.94 4.79
C GLY A 252 -0.53 36.25 5.92
N TYR A 253 -1.80 36.22 5.64
CA TYR A 253 -2.86 36.41 6.61
C TYR A 253 -2.92 35.25 7.61
N SER A 254 -2.82 33.99 7.15
CA SER A 254 -2.81 32.81 8.03
C SER A 254 -1.62 32.86 9.01
N VAL A 255 -0.41 32.98 8.47
CA VAL A 255 0.82 33.00 9.29
C VAL A 255 0.91 34.26 10.16
N GLY A 256 0.62 35.42 9.57
CA GLY A 256 0.75 36.71 10.28
C GLY A 256 -0.22 36.84 11.47
N ILE A 257 -1.51 36.53 11.26
CA ILE A 257 -2.49 36.60 12.37
C ILE A 257 -2.21 35.48 13.38
N THR A 258 -1.86 34.30 12.95
CA THR A 258 -1.49 33.20 13.86
C THR A 258 -0.33 33.58 14.75
N LEU A 259 0.73 34.18 14.21
CA LEU A 259 1.88 34.66 15.02
C LEU A 259 1.47 35.73 16.03
N ILE A 260 0.69 36.74 15.62
CA ILE A 260 0.23 37.80 16.51
C ILE A 260 -0.58 37.22 17.68
N PHE A 261 -1.57 36.39 17.40
CA PHE A 261 -2.42 35.81 18.43
C PHE A 261 -1.70 34.76 19.27
N SER A 262 -0.72 34.05 18.71
CA SER A 262 0.15 33.12 19.45
C SER A 262 1.00 33.91 20.48
N LEU A 263 1.64 34.98 20.06
CA LEU A 263 2.39 35.85 20.97
C LEU A 263 1.48 36.48 22.04
N PHE A 264 0.28 36.94 21.65
CA PHE A 264 -0.69 37.51 22.57
C PHE A 264 -1.15 36.46 23.62
N SER A 265 -1.44 35.24 23.20
CA SER A 265 -1.84 34.15 24.10
C SER A 265 -0.72 33.75 25.08
N THR A 266 0.55 33.80 24.62
CA THR A 266 1.69 33.39 25.43
C THR A 266 2.08 34.47 26.46
N TYR A 267 2.03 35.78 26.08
CA TYR A 267 2.59 36.86 26.92
C TYR A 267 1.55 37.74 27.63
N ILE A 268 0.28 37.76 27.18
CA ILE A 268 -0.71 38.71 27.71
C ILE A 268 -1.86 37.99 28.41
N ILE A 269 -2.64 37.18 27.68
CA ILE A 269 -3.79 36.47 28.23
C ILE A 269 -3.82 35.06 27.59
N PRO A 270 -3.66 33.98 28.36
CA PRO A 270 -3.72 32.63 27.84
C PRO A 270 -5.14 32.29 27.40
N PHE A 271 -5.31 31.89 26.12
CA PHE A 271 -6.55 31.40 25.54
C PHE A 271 -6.24 30.34 24.46
N ASP A 272 -7.26 29.54 24.07
CA ASP A 272 -7.09 28.50 23.06
C ASP A 272 -7.06 29.10 21.66
N ILE A 273 -5.88 29.07 21.03
CA ILE A 273 -5.62 29.59 19.67
C ILE A 273 -6.37 28.81 18.61
N VAL A 274 -6.85 27.59 18.89
CA VAL A 274 -7.63 26.77 17.95
C VAL A 274 -8.86 27.55 17.44
N TRP A 275 -9.51 28.34 18.27
CA TRP A 275 -10.65 29.16 17.87
C TRP A 275 -10.26 30.22 16.83
N VAL A 276 -9.09 30.84 16.99
CA VAL A 276 -8.55 31.79 16.01
C VAL A 276 -8.28 31.04 14.69
N GLN A 277 -7.66 29.89 14.75
CA GLN A 277 -7.37 29.08 13.56
C GLN A 277 -8.66 28.67 12.81
N LEU A 278 -9.71 28.28 13.54
CA LEU A 278 -11.01 27.97 12.94
C LEU A 278 -11.63 29.20 12.26
N LEU A 279 -11.56 30.38 12.92
CA LEU A 279 -12.03 31.63 12.32
C LEU A 279 -11.25 31.96 11.05
N LEU A 280 -9.92 31.82 11.08
CA LEU A 280 -9.06 32.02 9.90
C LEU A 280 -9.42 31.06 8.75
N CYS A 281 -9.69 29.78 9.04
CA CYS A 281 -10.18 28.82 8.06
C CYS A 281 -11.54 29.24 7.49
N ALA A 282 -12.47 29.68 8.32
CA ALA A 282 -13.77 30.14 7.86
C ALA A 282 -13.68 31.37 6.93
N VAL A 283 -12.84 32.36 7.30
CA VAL A 283 -12.59 33.53 6.44
C VAL A 283 -11.89 33.14 5.14
N MET A 284 -10.93 32.21 5.17
CA MET A 284 -10.27 31.67 3.97
C MET A 284 -11.29 30.99 3.04
N ILE A 285 -12.17 30.15 3.58
CA ILE A 285 -13.24 29.50 2.80
C ILE A 285 -14.17 30.54 2.21
N GLY A 286 -14.61 31.52 3.00
CA GLY A 286 -15.43 32.63 2.52
C GLY A 286 -14.77 33.43 1.40
N PHE A 287 -13.47 33.73 1.52
CA PHE A 287 -12.68 34.38 0.48
C PHE A 287 -12.64 33.56 -0.82
N LEU A 288 -12.41 32.26 -0.72
CA LEU A 288 -12.39 31.36 -1.89
C LEU A 288 -13.77 31.26 -2.56
N VAL A 289 -14.84 31.13 -1.78
CA VAL A 289 -16.22 31.09 -2.31
C VAL A 289 -16.57 32.41 -2.99
N TYR A 290 -16.25 33.55 -2.37
CA TYR A 290 -16.47 34.88 -2.97
C TYR A 290 -15.78 35.01 -4.33
N HIS A 291 -14.48 34.65 -4.41
CA HIS A 291 -13.74 34.69 -5.67
C HIS A 291 -14.27 33.68 -6.67
N GLY A 292 -14.71 32.49 -6.24
CA GLY A 292 -15.36 31.50 -7.07
C GLY A 292 -16.65 32.02 -7.72
N LEU A 293 -17.50 32.71 -6.95
CA LEU A 293 -18.72 33.35 -7.44
C LEU A 293 -18.43 34.48 -8.42
N ARG A 294 -17.47 35.36 -8.08
CA ARG A 294 -17.11 36.52 -8.89
C ARG A 294 -16.47 36.14 -10.23
N THR A 295 -15.57 35.16 -10.23
CA THR A 295 -14.81 34.75 -11.43
C THR A 295 -15.49 33.62 -12.19
N ARG A 296 -16.49 32.98 -11.62
CA ARG A 296 -17.16 31.76 -12.11
C ARG A 296 -16.16 30.61 -12.37
N PHE A 297 -15.01 30.63 -11.70
CA PHE A 297 -13.94 29.64 -11.89
C PHE A 297 -14.13 28.48 -10.91
N ARG A 298 -14.49 27.32 -11.44
CA ARG A 298 -14.87 26.10 -10.69
C ARG A 298 -13.82 25.66 -9.67
N ASN A 299 -12.52 25.88 -9.96
CA ASN A 299 -11.44 25.40 -9.08
C ASN A 299 -11.49 26.04 -7.70
N TYR A 300 -11.92 27.30 -7.56
CA TYR A 300 -12.06 27.93 -6.23
C TYR A 300 -13.09 27.18 -5.36
N PHE A 301 -14.21 26.73 -5.96
CA PHE A 301 -15.21 25.93 -5.24
C PHE A 301 -14.65 24.56 -4.84
N LEU A 302 -13.92 23.88 -5.74
CA LEU A 302 -13.32 22.59 -5.43
C LEU A 302 -12.30 22.71 -4.30
N ILE A 303 -11.48 23.77 -4.28
CA ILE A 303 -10.52 24.05 -3.21
C ILE A 303 -11.24 24.40 -1.91
N SER A 304 -12.36 25.11 -1.94
CA SER A 304 -13.19 25.38 -0.76
C SER A 304 -13.74 24.07 -0.17
N ILE A 305 -14.23 23.16 -1.04
CA ILE A 305 -14.70 21.83 -0.61
C ILE A 305 -13.56 21.01 0.00
N PHE A 306 -12.34 21.08 -0.58
CA PHE A 306 -11.16 20.44 0.01
C PHE A 306 -10.89 20.98 1.43
N ALA A 307 -10.89 22.31 1.63
CA ALA A 307 -10.63 22.91 2.94
C ALA A 307 -11.70 22.52 3.96
N MET A 308 -12.99 22.62 3.60
CA MET A 308 -14.10 22.17 4.43
C MET A 308 -14.03 20.70 4.77
N GLY A 309 -13.80 19.86 3.75
CA GLY A 309 -13.67 18.40 3.89
C GLY A 309 -12.49 18.00 4.76
N SER A 310 -11.35 18.72 4.68
CA SER A 310 -10.17 18.49 5.53
C SER A 310 -10.47 18.75 7.00
N ILE A 311 -11.15 19.85 7.31
CA ILE A 311 -11.54 20.19 8.69
C ILE A 311 -12.56 19.18 9.21
N ALA A 312 -13.60 18.87 8.41
CA ALA A 312 -14.62 17.88 8.77
C ALA A 312 -14.01 16.49 9.00
N PHE A 313 -13.08 16.07 8.13
CA PHE A 313 -12.37 14.80 8.27
C PHE A 313 -11.57 14.76 9.59
N PHE A 314 -10.80 15.81 9.87
CA PHE A 314 -9.98 15.85 11.07
C PHE A 314 -10.81 15.70 12.35
N TYR A 315 -11.86 16.48 12.50
CA TYR A 315 -12.73 16.38 13.69
C TYR A 315 -13.56 15.09 13.72
N SER A 316 -13.97 14.55 12.57
CA SER A 316 -14.65 13.25 12.52
C SER A 316 -13.71 12.10 12.84
N ALA A 317 -12.45 12.16 12.41
CA ALA A 317 -11.44 11.15 12.70
C ALA A 317 -11.11 11.06 14.20
N ASP A 318 -10.96 12.22 14.85
CA ASP A 318 -10.80 12.32 16.30
C ASP A 318 -12.02 11.72 17.05
N TYR A 319 -13.24 12.07 16.63
CA TYR A 319 -14.45 11.50 17.20
C TYR A 319 -14.56 9.97 17.01
N VAL A 320 -14.22 9.48 15.80
CA VAL A 320 -14.27 8.05 15.50
C VAL A 320 -13.25 7.28 16.34
N LEU A 321 -12.02 7.79 16.45
CA LEU A 321 -10.97 7.16 17.24
C LEU A 321 -11.39 7.04 18.72
N ASN A 322 -11.95 8.12 19.27
CA ASN A 322 -12.22 8.20 20.71
C ASN A 322 -13.56 7.53 21.12
N ASN A 323 -14.56 7.47 20.22
CA ASN A 323 -15.93 7.08 20.58
C ASN A 323 -16.49 5.87 19.80
N VAL A 324 -15.93 5.54 18.62
CA VAL A 324 -16.47 4.52 17.72
C VAL A 324 -15.58 3.29 17.61
N MET A 325 -14.25 3.48 17.64
CA MET A 325 -13.30 2.38 17.48
C MET A 325 -13.27 1.48 18.72
N GLU A 326 -13.14 0.18 18.46
CA GLU A 326 -12.96 -0.81 19.54
C GLU A 326 -11.62 -0.60 20.26
N PRO A 327 -11.55 -0.88 21.59
CA PRO A 327 -10.34 -0.61 22.38
C PRO A 327 -9.05 -1.20 21.79
N HIS A 328 -9.12 -2.42 21.25
CA HIS A 328 -7.95 -3.08 20.67
C HIS A 328 -7.45 -2.42 19.37
N GLN A 329 -8.34 -1.79 18.60
CA GLN A 329 -7.96 -1.04 17.38
C GLN A 329 -7.31 0.30 17.75
N ARG A 330 -7.87 0.97 18.76
CA ARG A 330 -7.33 2.22 19.29
C ARG A 330 -5.93 2.04 19.86
N VAL A 331 -5.70 0.98 20.65
CA VAL A 331 -4.36 0.67 21.20
C VAL A 331 -3.34 0.48 20.09
N ARG A 332 -3.65 -0.21 18.99
CA ARG A 332 -2.73 -0.36 17.85
C ARG A 332 -2.33 0.97 17.22
N ILE A 333 -3.26 1.92 17.12
CA ILE A 333 -2.99 3.26 16.58
C ILE A 333 -2.14 4.05 17.57
N ASN A 334 -2.47 4.02 18.85
CA ASN A 334 -1.72 4.73 19.89
C ASN A 334 -0.28 4.24 20.00
N VAL A 335 -0.08 2.91 19.96
CA VAL A 335 1.26 2.31 19.95
C VAL A 335 2.06 2.75 18.72
N LEU A 336 1.46 2.73 17.53
CA LEU A 336 2.11 3.21 16.32
C LEU A 336 2.56 4.67 16.42
N LEU A 337 1.74 5.51 17.04
CA LEU A 337 2.02 6.93 17.19
C LEU A 337 2.98 7.22 18.36
N GLY A 338 3.35 6.20 19.14
CA GLY A 338 4.20 6.34 20.33
C GLY A 338 3.50 7.03 21.49
N LEU A 339 2.17 6.91 21.56
CA LEU A 339 1.34 7.47 22.64
C LEU A 339 1.15 6.51 23.81
N ASP A 340 1.20 5.20 23.52
CA ASP A 340 1.12 4.13 24.51
C ASP A 340 2.32 3.18 24.31
N GLU A 341 3.00 2.85 25.39
CA GLU A 341 4.03 1.81 25.43
C GLU A 341 3.39 0.47 25.83
N ASP A 342 2.49 -0.07 25.00
CA ASP A 342 1.95 -1.40 25.22
C ASP A 342 2.95 -2.47 24.81
N LEU A 343 3.99 -2.64 25.63
CA LEU A 343 5.07 -3.61 25.44
C LEU A 343 4.61 -5.07 25.62
N ALA A 344 3.39 -5.30 26.11
CA ALA A 344 2.85 -6.65 26.33
C ALA A 344 1.74 -7.04 25.31
N GLY A 345 1.18 -6.08 24.59
CA GLY A 345 0.07 -6.27 23.65
C GLY A 345 0.39 -5.90 22.21
N ALA A 346 -0.30 -4.89 21.67
CA ALA A 346 -0.21 -4.52 20.25
C ALA A 346 1.17 -4.02 19.81
N GLY A 347 1.95 -3.41 20.71
CA GLY A 347 3.33 -2.93 20.46
C GLY A 347 4.38 -4.00 20.59
N TYR A 348 4.07 -5.12 21.23
CA TYR A 348 5.02 -6.19 21.49
C TYR A 348 5.73 -6.69 20.22
N ASN A 349 4.95 -6.96 19.16
CA ASN A 349 5.50 -7.50 17.91
C ASN A 349 6.50 -6.55 17.27
N VAL A 350 6.19 -5.25 17.24
CA VAL A 350 7.05 -4.21 16.66
C VAL A 350 8.31 -4.05 17.50
N HIS A 351 8.16 -3.93 18.82
CA HIS A 351 9.30 -3.78 19.74
C HIS A 351 10.25 -4.96 19.66
N GLN A 352 9.72 -6.21 19.66
CA GLN A 352 10.54 -7.40 19.51
C GLN A 352 11.23 -7.48 18.13
N SER A 353 10.55 -7.02 17.06
CA SER A 353 11.16 -6.98 15.73
C SER A 353 12.30 -5.97 15.65
N GLU A 354 12.16 -4.79 16.28
CA GLU A 354 13.22 -3.78 16.36
C GLU A 354 14.43 -4.28 17.16
N ILE A 355 14.19 -4.98 18.28
CA ILE A 355 15.26 -5.62 19.06
C ILE A 355 15.98 -6.68 18.21
N ALA A 356 15.24 -7.52 17.48
CA ALA A 356 15.81 -8.54 16.62
C ALA A 356 16.71 -7.92 15.55
N ILE A 357 16.21 -6.93 14.79
CA ILE A 357 16.98 -6.23 13.76
C ILE A 357 18.21 -5.53 14.36
N GLY A 358 18.03 -4.78 15.45
CA GLY A 358 19.11 -4.07 16.11
C GLY A 358 20.22 -5.01 16.62
N SER A 359 19.85 -6.24 17.02
CA SER A 359 20.82 -7.24 17.50
C SER A 359 21.69 -7.85 16.41
N GLY A 360 21.28 -7.74 15.12
CA GLY A 360 22.05 -8.26 13.98
C GLY A 360 23.25 -7.41 13.58
N GLY A 361 23.28 -6.11 13.91
CA GLY A 361 24.39 -5.24 13.56
C GLY A 361 24.65 -5.16 12.05
N LEU A 362 25.92 -5.01 11.64
CA LEU A 362 26.28 -4.87 10.21
C LEU A 362 26.23 -6.20 9.44
N GLN A 363 26.74 -7.28 10.01
CA GLN A 363 26.96 -8.57 9.31
C GLN A 363 25.95 -9.64 9.70
N GLY A 364 25.08 -9.37 10.67
CA GLY A 364 24.18 -10.37 11.23
C GLY A 364 24.86 -11.34 12.20
N LYS A 365 24.01 -12.18 12.82
CA LYS A 365 24.48 -13.26 13.72
C LYS A 365 24.86 -14.53 12.94
N GLY A 366 24.60 -14.55 11.65
CA GLY A 366 24.78 -15.71 10.77
C GLY A 366 23.52 -16.58 10.67
N PHE A 367 23.42 -17.31 9.56
CA PHE A 367 22.31 -18.21 9.26
C PHE A 367 22.06 -19.21 10.39
N LEU A 368 20.82 -19.35 10.81
CA LEU A 368 20.38 -20.17 11.93
C LEU A 368 21.01 -19.79 13.30
N ASN A 369 21.52 -18.60 13.47
CA ASN A 369 22.10 -18.12 14.73
C ASN A 369 21.32 -16.95 15.36
N GLY A 370 20.15 -16.61 14.83
CA GLY A 370 19.25 -15.63 15.41
C GLY A 370 18.79 -16.06 16.81
N THR A 371 18.92 -15.22 17.82
CA THR A 371 18.50 -15.53 19.20
C THR A 371 17.03 -15.17 19.43
N GLN A 372 16.59 -13.99 18.97
CA GLN A 372 15.21 -13.51 19.12
C GLN A 372 14.24 -14.33 18.27
N THR A 373 14.63 -14.60 17.03
CA THR A 373 13.84 -15.38 16.09
C THR A 373 13.70 -16.84 16.49
N LYS A 374 14.76 -17.49 16.98
CA LYS A 374 14.72 -18.89 17.45
C LYS A 374 13.91 -19.09 18.72
N LEU A 375 13.95 -18.14 19.64
CA LEU A 375 13.15 -18.18 20.86
C LEU A 375 11.69 -17.78 20.61
N LYS A 376 11.34 -17.45 19.35
CA LYS A 376 9.98 -17.05 18.90
C LYS A 376 9.41 -15.87 19.69
N PHE A 377 10.27 -14.92 20.07
CA PHE A 377 9.84 -13.69 20.72
C PHE A 377 9.05 -12.79 19.78
N VAL A 378 9.30 -12.88 18.45
CA VAL A 378 8.51 -12.15 17.45
C VAL A 378 7.39 -13.05 16.96
N PRO A 379 6.12 -12.78 17.27
CA PRO A 379 4.99 -13.52 16.72
C PRO A 379 4.91 -13.36 15.20
N GLU A 380 4.46 -14.43 14.50
CA GLU A 380 4.30 -14.43 13.03
C GLU A 380 5.57 -14.00 12.26
N GLN A 381 6.75 -14.35 12.81
CA GLN A 381 8.05 -13.99 12.23
C GLN A 381 8.33 -14.63 10.86
N ASP A 382 7.66 -15.72 10.51
CA ASP A 382 7.81 -16.42 9.23
C ASP A 382 6.82 -15.93 8.14
N THR A 383 5.81 -15.17 8.52
CA THR A 383 4.80 -14.59 7.62
C THR A 383 4.96 -13.08 7.53
N ASP A 384 4.37 -12.34 8.43
CA ASP A 384 4.25 -10.90 8.35
C ASP A 384 5.51 -10.15 8.78
N PHE A 385 6.27 -10.72 9.73
CA PHE A 385 7.49 -10.13 10.28
C PHE A 385 8.79 -10.79 9.75
N ILE A 386 8.73 -11.44 8.57
CA ILE A 386 9.89 -12.17 8.03
C ILE A 386 11.15 -11.31 7.88
N PHE A 387 10.99 -10.01 7.60
CA PHE A 387 12.11 -9.10 7.42
C PHE A 387 12.93 -8.90 8.71
N CYS A 388 12.35 -9.14 9.91
CA CYS A 388 13.12 -9.10 11.16
C CYS A 388 14.14 -10.26 11.26
N THR A 389 13.80 -11.43 10.69
CA THR A 389 14.74 -12.57 10.61
C THR A 389 15.94 -12.23 9.72
N VAL A 390 15.70 -11.58 8.58
CA VAL A 390 16.78 -11.06 7.72
C VAL A 390 17.66 -10.09 8.50
N GLY A 391 17.06 -9.14 9.23
CA GLY A 391 17.80 -8.16 10.03
C GLY A 391 18.63 -8.79 11.13
N GLU A 392 18.14 -9.84 11.79
CA GLU A 392 18.87 -10.53 12.85
C GLU A 392 19.98 -11.45 12.31
N GLU A 393 19.66 -12.30 11.32
CA GLU A 393 20.60 -13.31 10.83
C GLU A 393 21.63 -12.77 9.83
N GLU A 394 21.19 -11.91 8.90
CA GLU A 394 22.02 -11.35 7.81
C GLU A 394 22.47 -9.90 8.07
N GLY A 395 21.95 -9.25 9.10
CA GLY A 395 22.29 -7.91 9.52
C GLY A 395 21.89 -6.82 8.52
N PHE A 396 22.54 -5.66 8.64
CA PHE A 396 22.31 -4.52 7.77
C PHE A 396 22.63 -4.83 6.30
N LEU A 397 23.71 -5.55 6.02
CA LEU A 397 24.11 -5.86 4.64
C LEU A 397 23.10 -6.78 3.96
N GLY A 398 22.59 -7.80 4.66
CA GLY A 398 21.55 -8.68 4.11
C GLY A 398 20.24 -7.94 3.90
N SER A 399 19.81 -7.14 4.87
CA SER A 399 18.61 -6.29 4.77
C SER A 399 18.70 -5.32 3.60
N ALA A 400 19.83 -4.62 3.43
CA ALA A 400 20.08 -3.73 2.30
C ALA A 400 20.08 -4.49 0.97
N GLY A 401 20.66 -5.69 0.93
CA GLY A 401 20.66 -6.56 -0.25
C GLY A 401 19.24 -6.95 -0.69
N VAL A 402 18.38 -7.34 0.25
CA VAL A 402 16.98 -7.66 -0.02
C VAL A 402 16.21 -6.42 -0.53
N LEU A 403 16.39 -5.27 0.11
CA LEU A 403 15.76 -4.02 -0.35
C LEU A 403 16.24 -3.61 -1.74
N LEU A 404 17.52 -3.81 -2.07
CA LEU A 404 18.06 -3.56 -3.41
C LEU A 404 17.46 -4.51 -4.45
N LEU A 405 17.24 -5.79 -4.12
CA LEU A 405 16.55 -6.73 -5.01
C LEU A 405 15.11 -6.27 -5.30
N PHE A 406 14.38 -5.84 -4.29
CA PHE A 406 13.04 -5.27 -4.48
C PHE A 406 13.07 -3.97 -5.29
N LEU A 407 14.03 -3.08 -5.03
CA LEU A 407 14.22 -1.86 -5.80
C LEU A 407 14.49 -2.18 -7.28
N MET A 408 15.37 -3.15 -7.55
CA MET A 408 15.64 -3.61 -8.93
C MET A 408 14.37 -4.18 -9.57
N LEU A 409 13.57 -4.97 -8.85
CA LEU A 409 12.28 -5.48 -9.34
C LEU A 409 11.34 -4.33 -9.72
N ILE A 410 11.16 -3.36 -8.83
CA ILE A 410 10.27 -2.20 -9.04
C ILE A 410 10.73 -1.37 -10.26
N LEU A 411 12.01 -1.03 -10.33
CA LEU A 411 12.58 -0.28 -11.47
C LEU A 411 12.42 -1.06 -12.78
N ARG A 412 12.59 -2.39 -12.73
CA ARG A 412 12.40 -3.23 -13.90
C ARG A 412 10.94 -3.28 -14.33
N LEU A 413 9.99 -3.40 -13.39
CA LEU A 413 8.56 -3.36 -13.68
C LEU A 413 8.14 -2.02 -14.31
N ILE A 414 8.68 -0.89 -13.84
CA ILE A 414 8.46 0.42 -14.46
C ILE A 414 8.93 0.40 -15.92
N HIS A 415 10.17 -0.06 -16.15
CA HIS A 415 10.73 -0.14 -17.50
C HIS A 415 9.90 -1.03 -18.42
N LEU A 416 9.44 -2.20 -17.92
CA LEU A 416 8.59 -3.11 -18.66
C LEU A 416 7.22 -2.51 -18.97
N ALA A 417 6.61 -1.77 -18.03
CA ALA A 417 5.31 -1.12 -18.21
C ALA A 417 5.39 0.04 -19.23
N GLU A 418 6.44 0.87 -19.17
CA GLU A 418 6.61 2.00 -20.09
C GLU A 418 6.88 1.54 -21.54
N ARG A 419 7.52 0.39 -21.74
CA ARG A 419 7.79 -0.13 -23.09
C ARG A 419 6.60 -0.80 -23.75
N GLN A 420 5.46 -0.98 -23.06
CA GLN A 420 4.28 -1.64 -23.60
C GLN A 420 3.64 -0.82 -24.73
N PRO A 421 3.42 -1.40 -25.91
CA PRO A 421 2.77 -0.71 -27.03
C PRO A 421 1.27 -0.52 -26.81
N PHE A 422 0.63 -1.44 -26.07
CA PHE A 422 -0.80 -1.44 -25.82
C PHE A 422 -1.13 -0.94 -24.42
N LYS A 423 -2.19 -0.15 -24.31
CA LYS A 423 -2.69 0.37 -23.02
C LYS A 423 -2.95 -0.73 -22.01
N PHE A 424 -3.51 -1.87 -22.44
CA PHE A 424 -3.82 -2.99 -21.55
C PHE A 424 -2.58 -3.48 -20.79
N GLY A 425 -1.51 -3.80 -21.49
CA GLY A 425 -0.25 -4.25 -20.88
C GLY A 425 0.38 -3.19 -19.98
N ARG A 426 0.32 -1.90 -20.39
CA ARG A 426 0.84 -0.80 -19.58
C ARG A 426 0.07 -0.63 -18.28
N ILE A 427 -1.26 -0.57 -18.35
CA ILE A 427 -2.11 -0.41 -17.16
C ILE A 427 -1.96 -1.59 -16.23
N TYR A 428 -1.99 -2.82 -16.78
CA TYR A 428 -1.77 -4.02 -15.98
C TYR A 428 -0.39 -4.01 -15.30
N GLY A 429 0.67 -3.65 -16.02
CA GLY A 429 2.02 -3.52 -15.48
C GLY A 429 2.10 -2.51 -14.32
N TYR A 430 1.42 -1.37 -14.43
CA TYR A 430 1.33 -0.41 -13.32
C TYR A 430 0.48 -0.91 -12.15
N CYS A 431 -0.52 -1.74 -12.39
CA CYS A 431 -1.26 -2.43 -11.31
C CYS A 431 -0.32 -3.37 -10.54
N VAL A 432 0.46 -4.20 -11.25
CA VAL A 432 1.47 -5.10 -10.66
C VAL A 432 2.47 -4.31 -9.83
N LEU A 433 3.07 -3.27 -10.43
CA LEU A 433 4.01 -2.38 -9.75
C LEU A 433 3.43 -1.79 -8.46
N SER A 434 2.21 -1.26 -8.53
CA SER A 434 1.55 -0.61 -7.38
C SER A 434 1.33 -1.58 -6.24
N VAL A 435 0.90 -2.82 -6.52
CA VAL A 435 0.71 -3.87 -5.52
C VAL A 435 2.04 -4.25 -4.86
N PHE A 436 3.10 -4.49 -5.65
CA PHE A 436 4.41 -4.85 -5.09
C PHE A 436 5.01 -3.72 -4.25
N LEU A 437 4.93 -2.48 -4.75
CA LEU A 437 5.42 -1.30 -4.02
C LEU A 437 4.71 -1.14 -2.68
N PHE A 438 3.39 -1.31 -2.67
CA PHE A 438 2.58 -1.18 -1.46
C PHE A 438 2.92 -2.27 -0.43
N HIS A 439 3.01 -3.53 -0.86
CA HIS A 439 3.39 -4.64 0.02
C HIS A 439 4.79 -4.43 0.62
N LEU A 440 5.76 -4.04 -0.20
CA LEU A 440 7.11 -3.75 0.27
C LEU A 440 7.12 -2.63 1.31
N PHE A 441 6.48 -1.49 0.98
CA PHE A 441 6.47 -0.31 1.87
C PHE A 441 5.79 -0.60 3.21
N ILE A 442 4.63 -1.25 3.18
CA ILE A 442 3.89 -1.54 4.42
C ILE A 442 4.57 -2.64 5.23
N ASN A 443 5.03 -3.75 4.59
CA ASN A 443 5.64 -4.85 5.33
C ASN A 443 6.95 -4.41 6.02
N VAL A 444 7.86 -3.79 5.27
CA VAL A 444 9.12 -3.30 5.85
C VAL A 444 8.87 -2.17 6.85
N GLY A 445 7.95 -1.25 6.52
CA GLY A 445 7.57 -0.16 7.42
C GLY A 445 6.97 -0.66 8.74
N MET A 446 6.17 -1.72 8.71
CA MET A 446 5.57 -2.34 9.89
C MET A 446 6.65 -2.97 10.81
N VAL A 447 7.61 -3.66 10.23
CA VAL A 447 8.70 -4.30 10.97
C VAL A 447 9.64 -3.26 11.60
N LEU A 448 9.79 -2.09 10.97
CA LEU A 448 10.58 -0.96 11.47
C LEU A 448 9.78 0.05 12.32
N GLY A 449 8.53 -0.25 12.70
CA GLY A 449 7.70 0.65 13.48
C GLY A 449 7.25 1.94 12.76
N LEU A 450 7.42 2.04 11.43
CA LEU A 450 7.04 3.22 10.63
C LEU A 450 5.58 3.20 10.16
N THR A 451 4.96 2.03 10.11
CA THR A 451 3.56 1.84 9.70
C THR A 451 2.85 0.91 10.68
N PRO A 452 1.50 1.00 10.80
CA PRO A 452 0.76 0.13 11.70
C PRO A 452 0.91 -1.34 11.34
N VAL A 453 0.80 -2.22 12.35
CA VAL A 453 0.78 -3.66 12.15
C VAL A 453 -0.52 -4.07 11.47
N ILE A 454 -0.44 -4.33 10.17
CA ILE A 454 -1.59 -4.64 9.32
C ILE A 454 -1.66 -6.13 8.98
N GLY A 455 -0.52 -6.84 9.02
CA GLY A 455 -0.44 -8.26 8.73
C GLY A 455 -0.56 -8.55 7.23
N ILE A 456 0.37 -8.02 6.42
CA ILE A 456 0.47 -8.34 5.00
C ILE A 456 1.85 -8.92 4.67
N PRO A 457 1.91 -9.99 3.83
CA PRO A 457 3.16 -10.67 3.53
C PRO A 457 4.08 -9.85 2.62
N LEU A 458 5.38 -10.08 2.74
CA LEU A 458 6.39 -9.58 1.81
C LEU A 458 6.39 -10.46 0.54
N PRO A 459 6.19 -9.89 -0.67
CA PRO A 459 6.07 -10.68 -1.90
C PRO A 459 7.26 -11.61 -2.14
N PHE A 460 7.00 -12.86 -2.49
CA PHE A 460 7.99 -13.93 -2.76
C PHE A 460 8.88 -14.33 -1.58
N PHE A 461 8.78 -13.63 -0.45
CA PHE A 461 9.68 -13.77 0.68
C PHE A 461 9.01 -14.46 1.87
N SER A 462 7.81 -14.00 2.24
CA SER A 462 7.06 -14.56 3.37
C SER A 462 6.57 -15.97 3.13
N TYR A 463 6.45 -16.75 4.21
CA TYR A 463 5.83 -18.07 4.17
C TYR A 463 4.34 -17.96 3.80
N GLY A 464 3.92 -18.76 2.81
CA GLY A 464 2.50 -18.89 2.48
C GLY A 464 2.23 -19.29 1.02
N GLY A 465 1.48 -20.38 0.82
CA GLY A 465 1.17 -20.89 -0.52
C GLY A 465 0.29 -19.94 -1.33
N SER A 466 -0.82 -19.43 -0.73
CA SER A 466 -1.77 -18.58 -1.45
C SER A 466 -1.17 -17.23 -1.85
N SER A 467 -0.38 -16.60 -0.98
CA SER A 467 0.29 -15.34 -1.27
C SER A 467 1.34 -15.52 -2.34
N LEU A 468 2.15 -16.59 -2.26
CA LEU A 468 3.18 -16.89 -3.25
C LEU A 468 2.57 -17.16 -4.64
N TRP A 469 1.48 -17.92 -4.71
CA TRP A 469 0.75 -18.14 -5.96
C TRP A 469 0.14 -16.87 -6.51
N GLY A 470 -0.49 -16.05 -5.64
CA GLY A 470 -1.10 -14.79 -6.03
C GLY A 470 -0.10 -13.82 -6.65
N PHE A 471 1.07 -13.62 -6.01
CA PHE A 471 2.14 -12.77 -6.52
C PHE A 471 2.79 -13.35 -7.79
N THR A 472 2.95 -14.68 -7.86
CA THR A 472 3.47 -15.33 -9.06
C THR A 472 2.53 -15.16 -10.24
N ILE A 473 1.22 -15.40 -10.08
CA ILE A 473 0.23 -15.16 -11.12
C ILE A 473 0.27 -13.71 -11.59
N LEU A 474 0.25 -12.77 -10.64
CA LEU A 474 0.27 -11.33 -10.92
C LEU A 474 1.48 -10.94 -11.77
N LEU A 475 2.68 -11.42 -11.43
CA LEU A 475 3.92 -11.13 -12.14
C LEU A 475 4.00 -11.84 -13.50
N PHE A 476 3.69 -13.15 -13.55
CA PHE A 476 3.88 -13.96 -14.76
C PHE A 476 2.86 -13.64 -15.85
N ILE A 477 1.64 -13.23 -15.50
CA ILE A 477 0.69 -12.67 -16.49
C ILE A 477 1.31 -11.42 -17.13
N PHE A 478 1.94 -10.54 -16.35
CA PHE A 478 2.59 -9.36 -16.90
C PHE A 478 3.76 -9.72 -17.81
N LEU A 479 4.62 -10.66 -17.41
CA LEU A 479 5.72 -11.15 -18.24
C LEU A 479 5.22 -11.80 -19.53
N ARG A 480 4.09 -12.50 -19.50
CA ARG A 480 3.48 -13.08 -20.69
C ARG A 480 2.94 -12.02 -21.66
N ILE A 481 2.27 -11.00 -21.13
CA ILE A 481 1.81 -9.85 -21.92
C ILE A 481 3.01 -9.10 -22.54
N ASP A 482 4.07 -8.91 -21.77
CA ASP A 482 5.29 -8.25 -22.26
C ASP A 482 5.98 -9.07 -23.37
N ALA A 483 6.04 -10.39 -23.23
CA ALA A 483 6.59 -11.27 -24.28
C ALA A 483 5.77 -11.21 -25.58
N GLY A 484 4.45 -11.05 -25.48
CA GLY A 484 3.53 -10.94 -26.62
C GLY A 484 3.72 -9.67 -27.48
N ARG A 485 4.33 -8.61 -26.94
CA ARG A 485 4.49 -7.32 -27.65
C ARG A 485 5.22 -7.42 -29.00
N ASN A 486 6.15 -8.37 -29.14
CA ASN A 486 6.95 -8.54 -30.36
C ASN A 486 6.23 -9.38 -31.43
N LEU A 487 5.24 -10.20 -31.03
CA LEU A 487 4.48 -11.03 -31.96
C LEU A 487 3.52 -10.24 -32.85
N VAL A 488 3.17 -9.02 -32.44
CA VAL A 488 2.26 -8.13 -33.18
C VAL A 488 2.99 -7.20 -34.15
N ARG A 489 4.33 -7.13 -34.07
CA ARG A 489 5.16 -6.35 -35.00
C ARG A 489 5.61 -7.14 -36.24
N SER A 490 5.33 -8.41 -36.31
CA SER A 490 5.53 -9.29 -37.46
C SER A 490 4.20 -9.58 -38.19
#